data_b39da7ed73ba00cfa6a0f24e4163ad18
#
_entry.id   b39da7ed73ba00cfa6a0f24e4163ad18
#
_cell.length_a   1.000
_cell.length_b   1.000
_cell.length_c   1.000
_cell.angle_alpha   90.00
_cell.angle_beta   90.00
_cell.angle_gamma   90.00
#
_symmetry.space_group_name_H-M   'P 1'
#
loop_
_entity.id
_entity.type
_entity.pdbx_description
1 polymer ?
#
loop_
_entity_poly.entity_id
_entity_poly.type
_entity_poly.pdbx_seq_one_letter_code
_entity_poly.pdbx_strand_id
1 'polypeptide(L)'
;VTTAVKAQLAIATLMFAASPWVINAATHEATMGLVYKIYFYHMPSAWMFMVAAIVAGVASARFLFTKRAASDATAVAAAELVVVFGLLALVTGPLWARKAWGVWWVWDARLTSSLMLFLIFVAYLLLRQFGGPGSEKLSAGLALFGMANVPFIYVSVNYWRTLHPKTSVVPTLPVEMAAFEPPNDLNR
;
A
#
# COMPACT_ATOMS: atom_id res chain seq x y z
N VAL A 1 -23.04 -6.04 -17.05
CA VAL A 1 -22.46 -4.81 -16.45
C VAL A 1 -23.51 -3.72 -16.53
N THR A 2 -23.95 -3.17 -15.37
CA THR A 2 -24.99 -2.14 -15.31
C THR A 2 -24.51 -0.82 -15.92
N THR A 3 -25.45 0.05 -16.35
CA THR A 3 -25.13 1.38 -16.88
C THR A 3 -24.31 2.21 -15.88
N ALA A 4 -24.63 2.10 -14.57
CA ALA A 4 -23.88 2.76 -13.52
C ALA A 4 -22.41 2.33 -13.49
N VAL A 5 -22.11 1.03 -13.58
CA VAL A 5 -20.72 0.54 -13.59
C VAL A 5 -20.00 1.00 -14.86
N LYS A 6 -20.66 1.01 -16.02
CA LYS A 6 -20.04 1.55 -17.26
C LYS A 6 -19.69 3.04 -17.11
N ALA A 7 -20.61 3.83 -16.53
CA ALA A 7 -20.35 5.26 -16.27
C ALA A 7 -19.19 5.47 -15.29
N GLN A 8 -19.14 4.72 -14.19
CA GLN A 8 -18.03 4.76 -13.22
C GLN A 8 -16.68 4.42 -13.89
N LEU A 9 -16.64 3.37 -14.70
CA LEU A 9 -15.43 2.97 -15.44
C LEU A 9 -15.01 4.08 -16.43
N ALA A 10 -15.94 4.67 -17.16
CA ALA A 10 -15.65 5.75 -18.10
C ALA A 10 -15.07 6.97 -17.37
N ILE A 11 -15.69 7.39 -16.25
CA ILE A 11 -15.19 8.51 -15.42
C ILE A 11 -13.79 8.19 -14.88
N ALA A 12 -13.59 7.02 -14.29
CA ALA A 12 -12.30 6.62 -13.77
C ALA A 12 -11.21 6.59 -14.85
N THR A 13 -11.53 6.08 -16.05
CA THR A 13 -10.61 6.06 -17.19
C THR A 13 -10.25 7.48 -17.64
N LEU A 14 -11.23 8.38 -17.74
CA LEU A 14 -10.98 9.78 -18.11
C LEU A 14 -10.12 10.50 -17.05
N MET A 15 -10.42 10.33 -15.78
CA MET A 15 -9.63 10.90 -14.67
C MET A 15 -8.19 10.38 -14.70
N PHE A 16 -8.01 9.07 -14.88
CA PHE A 16 -6.67 8.46 -14.96
C PHE A 16 -5.92 8.95 -16.20
N ALA A 17 -6.57 9.03 -17.36
CA ALA A 17 -5.98 9.55 -18.60
C ALA A 17 -5.59 11.02 -18.47
N ALA A 18 -6.37 11.85 -17.75
CA ALA A 18 -6.09 13.25 -17.52
C ALA A 18 -4.99 13.49 -16.46
N SER A 19 -4.76 12.53 -15.56
CA SER A 19 -3.85 12.70 -14.41
C SER A 19 -2.43 13.15 -14.79
N PRO A 20 -1.77 12.66 -15.87
CA PRO A 20 -0.43 13.11 -16.23
C PRO A 20 -0.36 14.61 -16.55
N TRP A 21 -1.39 15.15 -17.20
CA TRP A 21 -1.44 16.61 -17.53
C TRP A 21 -1.64 17.44 -16.27
N VAL A 22 -2.59 17.03 -15.40
CA VAL A 22 -2.85 17.72 -14.13
C VAL A 22 -1.60 17.68 -13.24
N ILE A 23 -0.96 16.54 -13.10
CA ILE A 23 0.26 16.37 -12.31
C ILE A 23 1.43 17.15 -12.93
N ASN A 24 1.50 17.21 -14.26
CA ASN A 24 2.54 18.00 -14.93
C ASN A 24 2.37 19.51 -14.70
N ALA A 25 1.15 19.99 -14.57
CA ALA A 25 0.84 21.39 -14.27
C ALA A 25 1.13 21.77 -12.80
N ALA A 26 1.26 20.78 -11.89
CA ALA A 26 1.63 21.05 -10.50
C ALA A 26 3.04 21.66 -10.40
N THR A 27 3.19 22.61 -9.48
CA THR A 27 4.48 23.27 -9.20
C THR A 27 5.56 22.25 -8.85
N HIS A 28 6.79 22.54 -9.24
CA HIS A 28 7.94 21.73 -8.86
C HIS A 28 8.32 22.05 -7.41
N GLU A 29 8.61 21.01 -6.65
CA GLU A 29 9.22 21.18 -5.34
C GLU A 29 10.71 21.51 -5.54
N ALA A 30 11.22 22.48 -4.75
CA ALA A 30 12.54 23.07 -4.97
C ALA A 30 13.70 22.05 -4.86
N THR A 31 13.58 21.09 -3.94
CA THR A 31 14.65 20.11 -3.66
C THR A 31 14.55 18.89 -4.57
N MET A 32 13.34 18.38 -4.77
CA MET A 32 13.09 17.12 -5.47
C MET A 32 12.88 17.30 -6.97
N GLY A 33 12.49 18.51 -7.41
CA GLY A 33 12.22 18.79 -8.82
C GLY A 33 11.10 17.91 -9.40
N LEU A 34 11.34 17.37 -10.60
CA LEU A 34 10.36 16.50 -11.28
C LEU A 34 10.06 15.19 -10.54
N VAL A 35 11.01 14.67 -9.77
CA VAL A 35 10.86 13.41 -9.04
C VAL A 35 9.77 13.51 -7.96
N TYR A 36 9.51 14.74 -7.44
CA TYR A 36 8.40 14.98 -6.53
C TYR A 36 7.05 14.54 -7.11
N LYS A 37 6.87 14.58 -8.43
CA LYS A 37 5.61 14.19 -9.09
C LYS A 37 5.27 12.71 -8.93
N ILE A 38 6.23 11.85 -8.62
CA ILE A 38 6.00 10.44 -8.26
C ILE A 38 5.09 10.33 -7.03
N TYR A 39 5.16 11.29 -6.09
CA TYR A 39 4.34 11.35 -4.90
C TYR A 39 2.83 11.26 -5.21
N PHE A 40 2.37 11.91 -6.28
CA PHE A 40 0.96 11.91 -6.68
C PHE A 40 0.44 10.54 -7.16
N TYR A 41 1.32 9.64 -7.55
CA TYR A 41 0.99 8.24 -7.87
C TYR A 41 1.25 7.32 -6.67
N HIS A 42 2.35 7.55 -5.96
CA HIS A 42 2.76 6.71 -4.83
C HIS A 42 1.76 6.76 -3.67
N MET A 43 1.39 7.96 -3.22
CA MET A 43 0.53 8.11 -2.04
C MET A 43 -0.87 7.50 -2.24
N PRO A 44 -1.62 7.79 -3.33
CA PRO A 44 -2.90 7.13 -3.56
C PRO A 44 -2.76 5.61 -3.69
N SER A 45 -1.71 5.12 -4.36
CA SER A 45 -1.46 3.68 -4.49
C SER A 45 -1.20 3.02 -3.14
N ALA A 46 -0.40 3.63 -2.27
CA ALA A 46 -0.12 3.12 -0.93
C ALA A 46 -1.38 3.08 -0.06
N TRP A 47 -2.25 4.09 -0.14
CA TRP A 47 -3.53 4.10 0.55
C TRP A 47 -4.48 3.03 0.02
N MET A 48 -4.63 2.92 -1.31
CA MET A 48 -5.49 1.90 -1.92
C MET A 48 -5.00 0.49 -1.64
N PHE A 49 -3.69 0.27 -1.59
CA PHE A 49 -3.06 -0.97 -1.16
C PHE A 49 -3.55 -1.42 0.23
N MET A 50 -3.52 -0.53 1.21
CA MET A 50 -3.97 -0.82 2.58
C MET A 50 -5.49 -0.98 2.68
N VAL A 51 -6.26 -0.08 2.04
CA VAL A 51 -7.73 -0.14 2.05
C VAL A 51 -8.23 -1.42 1.39
N ALA A 52 -7.67 -1.79 0.23
CA ALA A 52 -8.03 -3.03 -0.45
C ALA A 52 -7.70 -4.27 0.41
N ALA A 53 -6.59 -4.28 1.15
CA ALA A 53 -6.25 -5.37 2.07
C ALA A 53 -7.27 -5.50 3.22
N ILE A 54 -7.75 -4.38 3.77
CA ILE A 54 -8.82 -4.38 4.77
C ILE A 54 -10.12 -4.94 4.18
N VAL A 55 -10.51 -4.49 2.98
CA VAL A 55 -11.71 -4.98 2.29
C VAL A 55 -11.61 -6.48 2.02
N ALA A 56 -10.47 -6.97 1.53
CA ALA A 56 -10.22 -8.39 1.28
C ALA A 56 -10.35 -9.21 2.57
N GLY A 57 -9.75 -8.74 3.68
CA GLY A 57 -9.83 -9.39 4.98
C GLY A 57 -11.26 -9.44 5.53
N VAL A 58 -11.99 -8.32 5.51
CA VAL A 58 -13.39 -8.26 5.98
C VAL A 58 -14.30 -9.15 5.13
N ALA A 59 -14.14 -9.12 3.79
CA ALA A 59 -14.90 -9.98 2.88
C ALA A 59 -14.58 -11.46 3.11
N SER A 60 -13.31 -11.81 3.35
CA SER A 60 -12.85 -13.16 3.69
C SER A 60 -13.41 -13.63 5.03
N ALA A 61 -13.40 -12.79 6.07
CA ALA A 61 -14.04 -13.09 7.34
C ALA A 61 -15.54 -13.41 7.14
N ARG A 62 -16.24 -12.53 6.43
CA ARG A 62 -17.65 -12.72 6.12
C ARG A 62 -17.91 -14.00 5.33
N PHE A 63 -17.05 -14.36 4.37
CA PHE A 63 -17.12 -15.63 3.65
C PHE A 63 -16.96 -16.83 4.59
N LEU A 64 -15.99 -16.80 5.51
CA LEU A 64 -15.78 -17.92 6.43
C LEU A 64 -17.00 -18.19 7.33
N PHE A 65 -17.71 -17.13 7.76
CA PHE A 65 -18.91 -17.29 8.59
C PHE A 65 -20.19 -17.60 7.79
N THR A 66 -20.37 -16.97 6.63
CA THR A 66 -21.64 -17.04 5.89
C THR A 66 -21.65 -17.99 4.70
N LYS A 67 -20.45 -18.39 4.21
CA LYS A 67 -20.26 -19.21 2.99
C LYS A 67 -20.88 -18.59 1.73
N ARG A 68 -21.12 -17.27 1.71
CA ARG A 68 -21.71 -16.58 0.57
C ARG A 68 -20.68 -16.37 -0.53
N ALA A 69 -20.97 -16.87 -1.73
CA ALA A 69 -20.10 -16.70 -2.91
C ALA A 69 -19.82 -15.23 -3.25
N ALA A 70 -20.78 -14.32 -3.02
CA ALA A 70 -20.58 -12.89 -3.22
C ALA A 70 -19.48 -12.30 -2.30
N SER A 71 -19.37 -12.79 -1.06
CA SER A 71 -18.30 -12.36 -0.14
C SER A 71 -16.94 -12.86 -0.60
N ASP A 72 -16.86 -14.10 -1.08
CA ASP A 72 -15.65 -14.67 -1.67
C ASP A 72 -15.22 -13.89 -2.91
N ALA A 73 -16.15 -13.64 -3.85
CA ALA A 73 -15.87 -12.86 -5.06
C ALA A 73 -15.35 -11.43 -4.72
N THR A 74 -15.93 -10.79 -3.69
CA THR A 74 -15.45 -9.48 -3.21
C THR A 74 -14.03 -9.58 -2.65
N ALA A 75 -13.71 -10.66 -1.90
CA ALA A 75 -12.38 -10.87 -1.37
C ALA A 75 -11.33 -11.05 -2.48
N VAL A 76 -11.65 -11.84 -3.53
CA VAL A 76 -10.76 -12.02 -4.69
C VAL A 76 -10.53 -10.71 -5.43
N ALA A 77 -11.59 -9.97 -5.76
CA ALA A 77 -11.46 -8.68 -6.46
C ALA A 77 -10.64 -7.66 -5.63
N ALA A 78 -10.86 -7.61 -4.31
CA ALA A 78 -10.05 -6.76 -3.44
C ALA A 78 -8.57 -7.22 -3.38
N ALA A 79 -8.31 -8.52 -3.35
CA ALA A 79 -6.95 -9.08 -3.37
C ALA A 79 -6.20 -8.73 -4.67
N GLU A 80 -6.86 -8.73 -5.81
CA GLU A 80 -6.29 -8.26 -7.09
C GLU A 80 -5.88 -6.78 -7.00
N LEU A 81 -6.73 -5.93 -6.40
CA LEU A 81 -6.40 -4.52 -6.17
C LEU A 81 -5.22 -4.36 -5.20
N VAL A 82 -5.11 -5.20 -4.17
CA VAL A 82 -3.94 -5.21 -3.27
C VAL A 82 -2.67 -5.45 -4.06
N VAL A 83 -2.65 -6.44 -4.95
CA VAL A 83 -1.46 -6.75 -5.74
C VAL A 83 -1.13 -5.62 -6.72
N VAL A 84 -2.12 -5.07 -7.42
CA VAL A 84 -1.90 -3.98 -8.37
C VAL A 84 -1.36 -2.73 -7.67
N PHE A 85 -2.05 -2.25 -6.64
CA PHE A 85 -1.64 -1.03 -5.93
C PHE A 85 -0.38 -1.24 -5.07
N GLY A 86 -0.19 -2.43 -4.54
CA GLY A 86 1.02 -2.82 -3.83
C GLY A 86 2.25 -2.79 -4.76
N LEU A 87 2.13 -3.34 -5.97
CA LEU A 87 3.20 -3.28 -6.96
C LEU A 87 3.53 -1.82 -7.33
N LEU A 88 2.50 -0.99 -7.59
CA LEU A 88 2.71 0.42 -7.88
C LEU A 88 3.42 1.13 -6.72
N ALA A 89 3.00 0.90 -5.48
CA ALA A 89 3.63 1.50 -4.31
C ALA A 89 5.09 1.03 -4.13
N LEU A 90 5.35 -0.28 -4.30
CA LEU A 90 6.68 -0.87 -4.14
C LEU A 90 7.66 -0.50 -5.28
N VAL A 91 7.16 -0.12 -6.45
CA VAL A 91 8.00 0.39 -7.56
C VAL A 91 8.24 1.89 -7.41
N THR A 92 7.18 2.67 -7.17
CA THR A 92 7.28 4.13 -7.11
C THR A 92 7.99 4.62 -5.84
N GLY A 93 7.88 3.88 -4.72
CA GLY A 93 8.53 4.19 -3.46
C GLY A 93 10.06 4.26 -3.57
N PRO A 94 10.74 3.22 -4.03
CA PRO A 94 12.19 3.23 -4.25
C PRO A 94 12.67 4.31 -5.23
N LEU A 95 11.92 4.56 -6.31
CA LEU A 95 12.25 5.64 -7.26
C LEU A 95 12.24 7.01 -6.58
N TRP A 96 11.28 7.25 -5.69
CA TRP A 96 11.21 8.47 -4.89
C TRP A 96 12.31 8.48 -3.81
N ALA A 97 12.50 7.38 -3.09
CA ALA A 97 13.46 7.21 -2.01
C ALA A 97 14.90 7.48 -2.45
N ARG A 98 15.27 7.04 -3.66
CA ARG A 98 16.60 7.27 -4.23
C ARG A 98 16.97 8.75 -4.30
N LYS A 99 16.01 9.60 -4.67
CA LYS A 99 16.23 11.05 -4.71
C LYS A 99 16.15 11.70 -3.34
N ALA A 100 15.18 11.28 -2.51
CA ALA A 100 14.93 11.89 -1.21
C ALA A 100 15.99 11.51 -0.15
N TRP A 101 16.44 10.25 -0.17
CA TRP A 101 17.27 9.67 0.90
C TRP A 101 18.60 9.10 0.41
N GLY A 102 18.86 9.11 -0.89
CA GLY A 102 20.10 8.57 -1.47
C GLY A 102 20.13 7.03 -1.59
N VAL A 103 19.13 6.32 -1.12
CA VAL A 103 19.04 4.85 -1.12
C VAL A 103 17.78 4.38 -1.83
N TRP A 104 17.84 3.19 -2.46
CA TRP A 104 16.68 2.60 -3.12
C TRP A 104 15.75 1.92 -2.14
N TRP A 105 16.31 1.29 -1.09
CA TRP A 105 15.59 0.46 -0.14
C TRP A 105 16.31 0.42 1.19
N VAL A 106 15.55 0.37 2.27
CA VAL A 106 16.03 0.04 3.62
C VAL A 106 15.12 -1.03 4.23
N TRP A 107 15.71 -1.95 4.98
CA TRP A 107 14.97 -3.01 5.67
C TRP A 107 14.43 -2.51 7.02
N ASP A 108 13.62 -1.46 6.98
CA ASP A 108 12.90 -0.99 8.16
C ASP A 108 11.56 -1.72 8.35
N ALA A 109 10.93 -1.50 9.50
CA ALA A 109 9.70 -2.19 9.85
C ALA A 109 8.55 -1.88 8.86
N ARG A 110 8.45 -0.64 8.34
CA ARG A 110 7.39 -0.24 7.43
C ARG A 110 7.57 -0.84 6.03
N LEU A 111 8.75 -0.70 5.45
CA LEU A 111 9.00 -1.19 4.10
C LEU A 111 8.96 -2.72 4.05
N THR A 112 9.56 -3.39 5.04
CA THR A 112 9.54 -4.86 5.15
C THR A 112 8.12 -5.39 5.31
N SER A 113 7.31 -4.80 6.20
CA SER A 113 5.92 -5.26 6.39
C SER A 113 5.03 -4.93 5.18
N SER A 114 5.31 -3.84 4.45
CA SER A 114 4.60 -3.54 3.19
C SER A 114 4.93 -4.58 2.12
N LEU A 115 6.20 -4.97 1.97
CA LEU A 115 6.59 -6.05 1.07
C LEU A 115 5.94 -7.38 1.48
N MET A 116 5.92 -7.69 2.80
CA MET A 116 5.26 -8.89 3.31
C MET A 116 3.76 -8.88 3.00
N LEU A 117 3.06 -7.76 3.18
CA LEU A 117 1.65 -7.63 2.80
C LEU A 117 1.42 -7.93 1.31
N PHE A 118 2.25 -7.38 0.45
CA PHE A 118 2.20 -7.63 -0.99
C PHE A 118 2.36 -9.14 -1.29
N LEU A 119 3.39 -9.77 -0.73
CA LEU A 119 3.67 -11.20 -0.96
C LEU A 119 2.57 -12.11 -0.40
N ILE A 120 1.93 -11.77 0.72
CA ILE A 120 0.77 -12.49 1.25
C ILE A 120 -0.37 -12.50 0.23
N PHE A 121 -0.66 -11.36 -0.42
CA PHE A 121 -1.75 -11.29 -1.40
C PHE A 121 -1.37 -11.88 -2.76
N VAL A 122 -0.10 -11.86 -3.14
CA VAL A 122 0.38 -12.67 -4.27
C VAL A 122 0.16 -14.16 -3.98
N ALA A 123 0.54 -14.64 -2.80
CA ALA A 123 0.29 -16.03 -2.39
C ALA A 123 -1.22 -16.34 -2.33
N TYR A 124 -2.05 -15.41 -1.85
CA TYR A 124 -3.51 -15.52 -1.89
C TYR A 124 -4.00 -15.80 -3.33
N LEU A 125 -3.61 -14.97 -4.30
CA LEU A 125 -4.05 -15.13 -5.70
C LEU A 125 -3.52 -16.42 -6.34
N LEU A 126 -2.25 -16.78 -6.09
CA LEU A 126 -1.68 -18.03 -6.57
C LEU A 126 -2.42 -19.25 -5.99
N LEU A 127 -2.76 -19.20 -4.71
CA LEU A 127 -3.54 -20.25 -4.07
C LEU A 127 -4.95 -20.35 -4.66
N ARG A 128 -5.60 -19.22 -4.97
CA ARG A 128 -6.90 -19.18 -5.65
C ARG A 128 -6.83 -19.75 -7.07
N GLN A 129 -5.73 -19.50 -7.77
CA GLN A 129 -5.54 -19.95 -9.16
C GLN A 129 -5.20 -21.45 -9.24
N PHE A 130 -4.37 -21.94 -8.33
CA PHE A 130 -3.73 -23.26 -8.46
C PHE A 130 -4.04 -24.24 -7.32
N GLY A 131 -4.64 -23.78 -6.22
CA GLY A 131 -4.79 -24.58 -5.00
C GLY A 131 -5.94 -25.61 -5.02
N GLY A 132 -6.80 -25.60 -6.05
CA GLY A 132 -7.90 -26.56 -6.18
C GLY A 132 -9.00 -26.40 -5.11
N PRO A 133 -9.87 -27.40 -4.96
CA PRO A 133 -11.00 -27.35 -4.03
C PRO A 133 -10.55 -27.14 -2.57
N GLY A 134 -11.20 -26.21 -1.87
CA GLY A 134 -10.88 -25.87 -0.47
C GLY A 134 -9.84 -24.76 -0.31
N SER A 135 -9.20 -24.32 -1.40
CA SER A 135 -8.26 -23.19 -1.39
C SER A 135 -8.90 -21.89 -0.90
N GLU A 136 -10.22 -21.73 -1.01
CA GLU A 136 -10.97 -20.56 -0.58
C GLU A 136 -10.83 -20.28 0.92
N LYS A 137 -10.84 -21.33 1.75
CA LYS A 137 -10.70 -21.20 3.21
C LYS A 137 -9.28 -20.80 3.58
N LEU A 138 -8.28 -21.41 2.96
CA LEU A 138 -6.87 -21.10 3.21
C LEU A 138 -6.52 -19.69 2.74
N SER A 139 -7.00 -19.31 1.53
CA SER A 139 -6.87 -17.94 1.02
C SER A 139 -7.54 -16.92 1.94
N ALA A 140 -8.73 -17.24 2.48
CA ALA A 140 -9.39 -16.36 3.44
C ALA A 140 -8.55 -16.18 4.72
N GLY A 141 -7.85 -17.21 5.19
CA GLY A 141 -6.88 -17.12 6.28
C GLY A 141 -5.71 -16.18 5.95
N LEU A 142 -5.15 -16.29 4.74
CA LEU A 142 -4.09 -15.38 4.28
C LEU A 142 -4.58 -13.92 4.23
N ALA A 143 -5.82 -13.68 3.74
CA ALA A 143 -6.37 -12.32 3.70
C ALA A 143 -6.58 -11.73 5.10
N LEU A 144 -6.99 -12.52 6.08
CA LEU A 144 -7.11 -12.10 7.49
C LEU A 144 -5.74 -11.75 8.07
N PHE A 145 -4.74 -12.57 7.80
CA PHE A 145 -3.37 -12.29 8.23
C PHE A 145 -2.82 -11.02 7.58
N GLY A 146 -3.05 -10.82 6.28
CA GLY A 146 -2.70 -9.59 5.57
C GLY A 146 -3.42 -8.36 6.14
N MET A 147 -4.73 -8.45 6.42
CA MET A 147 -5.48 -7.37 7.05
C MET A 147 -4.91 -7.01 8.43
N ALA A 148 -4.53 -7.99 9.24
CA ALA A 148 -3.92 -7.76 10.55
C ALA A 148 -2.55 -7.07 10.47
N ASN A 149 -1.83 -7.21 9.35
CA ASN A 149 -0.57 -6.53 9.11
C ASN A 149 -0.74 -5.03 8.79
N VAL A 150 -1.92 -4.59 8.31
CA VAL A 150 -2.15 -3.18 7.92
C VAL A 150 -1.96 -2.19 9.09
N PRO A 151 -2.55 -2.38 10.27
CA PRO A 151 -2.29 -1.52 11.43
C PRO A 151 -0.81 -1.45 11.78
N PHE A 152 -0.08 -2.58 11.68
CA PHE A 152 1.35 -2.62 11.95
C PHE A 152 2.13 -1.74 10.96
N ILE A 153 1.86 -1.84 9.65
CA ILE A 153 2.46 -0.97 8.63
C ILE A 153 2.24 0.50 8.98
N TYR A 154 1.00 0.84 9.38
CA TYR A 154 0.60 2.22 9.65
C TYR A 154 1.31 2.80 10.88
N VAL A 155 1.36 2.06 11.99
CA VAL A 155 1.93 2.55 13.24
C VAL A 155 3.43 2.37 13.36
N SER A 156 4.04 1.49 12.56
CA SER A 156 5.47 1.13 12.65
C SER A 156 6.41 2.35 12.61
N VAL A 157 6.07 3.37 11.81
CA VAL A 157 6.85 4.60 11.67
C VAL A 157 6.93 5.45 12.95
N ASN A 158 6.04 5.21 13.92
CA ASN A 158 6.02 5.93 15.18
C ASN A 158 6.86 5.24 16.26
N TYR A 159 7.11 3.93 16.12
CA TYR A 159 7.77 3.11 17.14
C TYR A 159 9.15 2.62 16.73
N TRP A 160 9.43 2.51 15.44
CA TRP A 160 10.72 2.04 14.93
C TRP A 160 11.42 3.11 14.11
N ARG A 161 12.74 3.03 14.07
CA ARG A 161 13.55 3.91 13.20
C ARG A 161 13.24 3.61 11.74
N THR A 162 12.88 4.64 10.99
CA THR A 162 12.57 4.59 9.56
C THR A 162 12.88 5.92 8.91
N LEU A 163 13.25 5.90 7.64
CA LEU A 163 13.34 7.11 6.81
C LEU A 163 11.97 7.60 6.36
N HIS A 164 10.94 6.76 6.47
CA HIS A 164 9.59 7.11 6.04
C HIS A 164 8.97 8.16 6.98
N PRO A 165 8.27 9.19 6.43
CA PRO A 165 7.62 10.20 7.25
C PRO A 165 6.66 9.59 8.27
N LYS A 166 6.61 10.18 9.46
CA LYS A 166 5.65 9.78 10.50
C LYS A 166 4.21 10.05 10.04
N THR A 167 3.28 9.25 10.56
CA THR A 167 1.86 9.46 10.30
C THR A 167 1.34 10.66 11.11
N SER A 168 0.62 11.57 10.45
CA SER A 168 0.06 12.78 11.09
C SER A 168 -1.21 12.52 11.90
N VAL A 169 -1.80 11.34 11.78
CA VAL A 169 -3.13 11.03 12.36
C VAL A 169 -3.06 10.27 13.69
N VAL A 170 -1.93 9.62 13.98
CA VAL A 170 -1.74 8.99 15.30
C VAL A 170 -1.21 10.04 16.26
N PRO A 171 -1.90 10.31 17.41
CA PRO A 171 -1.34 11.15 18.45
C PRO A 171 0.03 10.58 18.83
N THR A 172 1.07 11.34 18.58
CA THR A 172 2.39 11.00 19.13
C THR A 172 2.26 11.14 20.65
N LEU A 173 2.29 10.02 21.38
CA LEU A 173 2.69 10.10 22.78
C LEU A 173 4.00 10.90 22.78
N PRO A 174 4.19 11.85 23.72
CA PRO A 174 5.40 12.66 23.78
C PRO A 174 6.58 11.72 24.10
N VAL A 175 7.07 11.06 23.07
CA VAL A 175 8.41 10.51 23.10
C VAL A 175 9.29 11.72 22.85
N GLU A 176 10.02 12.16 23.88
CA GLU A 176 11.14 13.07 23.72
C GLU A 176 11.84 12.69 22.43
N MET A 177 11.81 13.61 21.48
CA MET A 177 12.59 13.44 20.27
C MET A 177 14.03 13.40 20.72
N ALA A 178 14.60 12.21 20.84
CA ALA A 178 16.03 12.07 20.79
C ALA A 178 16.44 12.69 19.45
N ALA A 179 16.88 13.93 19.49
CA ALA A 179 17.41 14.62 18.35
C ALA A 179 18.43 13.68 17.73
N PHE A 180 18.22 13.32 16.48
CA PHE A 180 19.26 12.69 15.70
C PHE A 180 20.32 13.77 15.49
N GLU A 181 21.29 13.86 16.41
CA GLU A 181 22.55 14.49 16.10
C GLU A 181 23.30 13.54 15.17
N PRO A 182 23.57 13.97 13.91
CA PRO A 182 24.46 13.19 13.07
C PRO A 182 25.83 13.09 13.78
N PRO A 183 26.52 11.95 13.69
CA PRO A 183 27.86 11.80 14.24
C PRO A 183 28.75 12.93 13.73
N ASN A 184 29.44 13.62 14.65
CA ASN A 184 30.33 14.78 14.37
C ASN A 184 31.61 14.41 13.58
N ASP A 185 31.70 13.24 12.99
CA ASP A 185 32.90 12.67 12.39
C ASP A 185 32.95 12.80 10.85
N LEU A 186 32.01 13.48 10.23
CA LEU A 186 32.04 13.73 8.79
C LEU A 186 32.83 15.00 8.38
N ASN A 187 33.50 15.67 9.32
CA ASN A 187 34.34 16.85 9.08
C ASN A 187 35.82 16.61 9.44
N ARG A 188 36.38 15.42 9.21
CA ARG A 188 37.83 15.22 9.20
C ARG A 188 38.29 14.50 7.96
#